data_ac4fcc80626b8c21f4024d8f382b7d73
#
_entry.id   ac4fcc80626b8c21f4024d8f382b7d73
#
_cell.length_a   1.000
_cell.length_b   1.000
_cell.length_c   1.000
_cell.angle_alpha   90.00
_cell.angle_beta   90.00
_cell.angle_gamma   90.00
#
_symmetry.space_group_name_H-M   'P 1'
#
loop_
_entity.id
_entity.type
_entity.pdbx_description
1 polymer ?
#
loop_
_entity_poly.entity_id
_entity_poly.type
_entity_poly.pdbx_seq_one_letter_code
_entity_poly.pdbx_strand_id
1 'polypeptide(L)'
;MKKKTQKNKSIKLNYIYNVSYQILTLITPLITAPYLSRVLKADGIGAYSYTYSLVSYFIMFAALGTVNYGNREISYLQEDRAKRTKTFWEIELLSVISVIVCLCAYMVFTLAFGHSPLKKHLLLIEAVYLISVASDISWLFQGLEEFGKIVGRNVIFKIINIAFIFIAVRSESDLLIYVAGVCLLELFANISIWFYLPQYVDRPKLKELKPFSHLRATLTLFVPTIATTIYTALDKTMLNNITGSMTENGYYEQANKISKMVLMLVTSLGTVTVSYTHLTLPTN
;
A
#
# COMPACT_ATOMS: atom_id res chain seq x y z
N MET A 1 14.21 -7.98 -35.53
CA MET A 1 13.81 -6.57 -35.37
C MET A 1 12.46 -6.36 -34.68
N LYS A 2 11.39 -7.13 -34.98
CA LYS A 2 10.06 -6.95 -34.33
C LYS A 2 10.05 -7.06 -32.80
N LYS A 3 10.81 -7.99 -32.21
CA LYS A 3 10.87 -8.18 -30.72
C LYS A 3 11.46 -6.96 -29.98
N LYS A 4 12.46 -6.29 -30.58
CA LYS A 4 13.11 -5.10 -29.98
C LYS A 4 12.20 -3.86 -30.00
N THR A 5 11.41 -3.71 -31.07
CA THR A 5 10.46 -2.59 -31.22
C THR A 5 9.27 -2.74 -30.29
N GLN A 6 8.81 -3.97 -30.04
CA GLN A 6 7.70 -4.27 -29.14
C GLN A 6 8.10 -4.06 -27.67
N LYS A 7 9.34 -4.43 -27.29
CA LYS A 7 9.91 -4.18 -25.94
C LYS A 7 10.05 -2.67 -25.67
N ASN A 8 10.52 -1.88 -26.63
CA ASN A 8 10.65 -0.42 -26.48
C ASN A 8 9.30 0.30 -26.37
N LYS A 9 8.26 -0.18 -27.06
CA LYS A 9 6.90 0.37 -26.95
C LYS A 9 6.29 0.08 -25.57
N SER A 10 6.56 -1.10 -25.02
CA SER A 10 6.13 -1.49 -23.67
C SER A 10 6.78 -0.61 -22.59
N ILE A 11 8.08 -0.34 -22.68
CA ILE A 11 8.81 0.50 -21.71
C ILE A 11 8.26 1.93 -21.68
N LYS A 12 8.06 2.55 -22.86
CA LYS A 12 7.48 3.90 -22.95
C LYS A 12 6.08 3.96 -22.38
N LEU A 13 5.25 2.95 -22.65
CA LEU A 13 3.88 2.88 -22.15
C LEU A 13 3.84 2.70 -20.63
N ASN A 14 4.69 1.83 -20.09
CA ASN A 14 4.83 1.62 -18.66
C ASN A 14 5.31 2.90 -17.94
N TYR A 15 6.21 3.65 -18.56
CA TYR A 15 6.64 4.95 -18.05
C TYR A 15 5.48 5.96 -17.98
N ILE A 16 4.70 6.07 -19.05
CA ILE A 16 3.52 6.96 -19.09
C ILE A 16 2.51 6.56 -18.00
N TYR A 17 2.23 5.27 -17.83
CA TYR A 17 1.34 4.79 -16.77
C TYR A 17 1.85 5.17 -15.38
N ASN A 18 3.14 4.98 -15.10
CA ASN A 18 3.73 5.34 -13.82
C ASN A 18 3.66 6.84 -13.55
N VAL A 19 3.99 7.67 -14.54
CA VAL A 19 3.90 9.14 -14.40
C VAL A 19 2.46 9.59 -14.17
N SER A 20 1.51 9.05 -14.94
CA SER A 20 0.09 9.37 -14.77
C SER A 20 -0.41 8.98 -13.38
N TYR A 21 0.02 7.82 -12.87
CA TYR A 21 -0.33 7.39 -11.51
C TYR A 21 0.30 8.29 -10.43
N GLN A 22 1.57 8.71 -10.61
CA GLN A 22 2.23 9.63 -9.69
C GLN A 22 1.50 10.99 -9.64
N ILE A 23 1.12 11.53 -10.80
CA ILE A 23 0.35 12.79 -10.90
C ILE A 23 -0.99 12.63 -10.15
N LEU A 24 -1.72 11.55 -10.39
CA LEU A 24 -2.98 11.28 -9.70
C LEU A 24 -2.79 11.15 -8.18
N THR A 25 -1.68 10.55 -7.75
CA THR A 25 -1.34 10.39 -6.32
C THR A 25 -1.04 11.73 -5.67
N LEU A 26 -0.44 12.69 -6.39
CA LEU A 26 -0.23 14.06 -5.94
C LEU A 26 -1.52 14.86 -5.87
N ILE A 27 -2.34 14.78 -6.91
CA ILE A 27 -3.57 15.59 -7.04
C ILE A 27 -4.64 15.13 -6.03
N THR A 28 -4.72 13.84 -5.75
CA THR A 28 -5.74 13.29 -4.84
C THR A 28 -5.77 13.98 -3.47
N PRO A 29 -4.66 14.06 -2.70
CA PRO A 29 -4.69 14.75 -1.42
C PRO A 29 -4.90 16.27 -1.55
N LEU A 30 -4.48 16.92 -2.65
CA LEU A 30 -4.78 18.34 -2.90
C LEU A 30 -6.28 18.60 -2.97
N ILE A 31 -7.04 17.69 -3.55
CA ILE A 31 -8.49 17.80 -3.67
C ILE A 31 -9.18 17.38 -2.37
N THR A 32 -8.77 16.25 -1.80
CA THR A 32 -9.49 15.62 -0.67
C THR A 32 -9.12 16.20 0.68
N ALA A 33 -7.86 16.62 0.92
CA ALA A 33 -7.44 17.09 2.23
C ALA A 33 -8.15 18.38 2.67
N PRO A 34 -8.33 19.43 1.83
CA PRO A 34 -9.06 20.62 2.23
C PRO A 34 -10.54 20.32 2.54
N TYR A 35 -11.17 19.43 1.78
CA TYR A 35 -12.53 19.00 2.02
C TYR A 35 -12.67 18.26 3.36
N LEU A 36 -11.86 17.23 3.55
CA LEU A 36 -11.87 16.42 4.78
C LEU A 36 -11.54 17.26 6.02
N SER A 37 -10.63 18.24 5.91
CA SER A 37 -10.30 19.15 7.01
C SER A 37 -11.49 20.02 7.44
N ARG A 38 -12.35 20.41 6.49
CA ARG A 38 -13.56 21.18 6.81
C ARG A 38 -14.66 20.33 7.38
N VAL A 39 -14.83 19.10 6.87
CA VAL A 39 -15.92 18.19 7.23
C VAL A 39 -15.63 17.45 8.52
N LEU A 40 -14.48 16.76 8.61
CA LEU A 40 -14.11 15.92 9.76
C LEU A 40 -13.38 16.70 10.87
N LYS A 41 -12.97 17.92 10.59
CA LYS A 41 -12.17 18.79 11.47
C LYS A 41 -10.84 18.13 11.90
N ALA A 42 -10.09 18.84 12.75
CA ALA A 42 -8.79 18.34 13.22
C ALA A 42 -8.91 17.08 14.10
N ASP A 43 -9.95 17.02 14.94
CA ASP A 43 -10.16 15.88 15.86
C ASP A 43 -10.44 14.58 15.09
N GLY A 44 -11.32 14.59 14.10
CA GLY A 44 -11.64 13.41 13.31
C GLY A 44 -10.43 12.94 12.49
N ILE A 45 -9.72 13.88 11.85
CA ILE A 45 -8.49 13.55 11.09
C ILE A 45 -7.42 13.01 12.02
N GLY A 46 -7.26 13.61 13.19
CA GLY A 46 -6.28 13.18 14.19
C GLY A 46 -6.58 11.81 14.77
N ALA A 47 -7.86 11.54 15.06
CA ALA A 47 -8.29 10.22 15.54
C ALA A 47 -7.96 9.12 14.53
N TYR A 48 -8.30 9.32 13.24
CA TYR A 48 -7.95 8.39 12.19
C TYR A 48 -6.43 8.27 11.99
N SER A 49 -5.71 9.40 11.94
CA SER A 49 -4.25 9.40 11.75
C SER A 49 -3.53 8.64 12.87
N TYR A 50 -3.98 8.79 14.10
CA TYR A 50 -3.45 8.08 15.26
C TYR A 50 -3.75 6.57 15.18
N THR A 51 -5.01 6.17 14.95
CA THR A 51 -5.37 4.75 14.89
C THR A 51 -4.71 4.08 13.69
N TYR A 52 -4.63 4.75 12.54
CA TYR A 52 -3.90 4.28 11.38
C TYR A 52 -2.40 4.11 11.64
N SER A 53 -1.77 4.99 12.45
CA SER A 53 -0.38 4.81 12.83
C SER A 53 -0.16 3.54 13.66
N LEU A 54 -1.12 3.18 14.52
CA LEU A 54 -1.07 1.94 15.30
C LEU A 54 -1.24 0.70 14.41
N VAL A 55 -2.24 0.69 13.53
CA VAL A 55 -2.45 -0.46 12.65
C VAL A 55 -1.30 -0.63 11.64
N SER A 56 -0.62 0.46 11.26
CA SER A 56 0.49 0.41 10.30
C SER A 56 1.68 -0.43 10.79
N TYR A 57 1.91 -0.52 12.11
CA TYR A 57 2.89 -1.44 12.66
C TYR A 57 2.49 -2.91 12.44
N PHE A 58 1.22 -3.24 12.61
CA PHE A 58 0.73 -4.59 12.36
C PHE A 58 0.72 -4.92 10.86
N ILE A 59 0.37 -3.95 9.99
CA ILE A 59 0.46 -4.07 8.54
C ILE A 59 1.90 -4.38 8.11
N MET A 60 2.87 -3.68 8.69
CA MET A 60 4.29 -3.91 8.43
C MET A 60 4.70 -5.35 8.76
N PHE A 61 4.35 -5.84 9.95
CA PHE A 61 4.64 -7.23 10.34
C PHE A 61 3.85 -8.24 9.49
N ALA A 62 2.60 -7.95 9.16
CA ALA A 62 1.77 -8.80 8.31
C ALA A 62 2.35 -8.94 6.90
N ALA A 63 2.84 -7.86 6.32
CA ALA A 63 3.48 -7.87 5.01
C ALA A 63 4.83 -8.62 4.99
N LEU A 64 5.56 -8.68 6.12
CA LEU A 64 6.79 -9.45 6.32
C LEU A 64 7.84 -9.30 5.20
N GLY A 65 7.78 -8.22 4.39
CA GLY A 65 8.65 -8.00 3.22
C GLY A 65 8.31 -8.86 2.00
N THR A 66 7.17 -9.57 1.99
CA THR A 66 6.73 -10.45 0.89
C THR A 66 6.61 -9.71 -0.44
N VAL A 67 6.19 -8.46 -0.43
CA VAL A 67 6.06 -7.62 -1.65
C VAL A 67 7.41 -7.47 -2.35
N ASN A 68 8.45 -7.05 -1.62
CA ASN A 68 9.79 -6.84 -2.18
C ASN A 68 10.43 -8.15 -2.62
N TYR A 69 10.30 -9.18 -1.77
CA TYR A 69 10.82 -10.51 -2.06
C TYR A 69 10.12 -11.15 -3.25
N GLY A 70 8.79 -11.13 -3.27
CA GLY A 70 7.99 -11.71 -4.34
C GLY A 70 8.25 -11.04 -5.69
N ASN A 71 8.32 -9.70 -5.72
CA ASN A 71 8.67 -8.95 -6.93
C ASN A 71 10.02 -9.42 -7.49
N ARG A 72 11.05 -9.53 -6.64
CA ARG A 72 12.38 -10.01 -7.04
C ARG A 72 12.35 -11.44 -7.57
N GLU A 73 11.75 -12.38 -6.86
CA GLU A 73 11.72 -13.79 -7.27
C GLU A 73 10.94 -13.99 -8.58
N ILE A 74 9.80 -13.33 -8.74
CA ILE A 74 9.02 -13.41 -9.98
C ILE A 74 9.77 -12.81 -11.16
N SER A 75 10.57 -11.76 -10.95
CA SER A 75 11.37 -11.18 -12.03
C SER A 75 12.40 -12.15 -12.61
N TYR A 76 12.92 -13.07 -11.81
CA TYR A 76 13.81 -14.15 -12.29
C TYR A 76 13.06 -15.31 -12.96
N LEU A 77 11.75 -15.45 -12.72
CA LEU A 77 10.93 -16.56 -13.19
C LEU A 77 9.94 -16.16 -14.30
N GLN A 78 10.20 -15.06 -15.00
CA GLN A 78 9.29 -14.53 -16.03
C GLN A 78 8.99 -15.56 -17.16
N GLU A 79 9.93 -16.38 -17.53
CA GLU A 79 9.78 -17.36 -18.63
C GLU A 79 9.36 -18.77 -18.15
N ASP A 80 9.57 -19.09 -16.86
CA ASP A 80 9.25 -20.41 -16.31
C ASP A 80 7.93 -20.40 -15.54
N ARG A 81 6.83 -20.66 -16.25
CA ARG A 81 5.48 -20.63 -15.68
C ARG A 81 5.29 -21.64 -14.54
N ALA A 82 5.91 -22.82 -14.63
CA ALA A 82 5.74 -23.85 -13.62
C ALA A 82 6.40 -23.46 -12.30
N LYS A 83 7.66 -23.01 -12.34
CA LYS A 83 8.37 -22.53 -11.16
C LYS A 83 7.72 -21.26 -10.61
N ARG A 84 7.33 -20.31 -11.48
CA ARG A 84 6.59 -19.11 -11.08
C ARG A 84 5.32 -19.44 -10.32
N THR A 85 4.53 -20.41 -10.80
CA THR A 85 3.31 -20.87 -10.15
C THR A 85 3.59 -21.36 -8.74
N LYS A 86 4.60 -22.23 -8.59
CA LYS A 86 4.98 -22.77 -7.28
C LYS A 86 5.44 -21.66 -6.34
N THR A 87 6.40 -20.84 -6.77
CA THR A 87 6.95 -19.73 -5.96
C THR A 87 5.89 -18.72 -5.57
N PHE A 88 4.97 -18.38 -6.48
CA PHE A 88 3.85 -17.49 -6.19
C PHE A 88 3.02 -18.02 -5.02
N TRP A 89 2.56 -19.28 -5.10
CA TRP A 89 1.72 -19.85 -4.05
C TRP A 89 2.45 -20.07 -2.73
N GLU A 90 3.76 -20.36 -2.76
CA GLU A 90 4.57 -20.47 -1.55
C GLU A 90 4.69 -19.14 -0.82
N ILE A 91 4.96 -18.04 -1.54
CA ILE A 91 5.05 -16.69 -0.98
C ILE A 91 3.67 -16.20 -0.51
N GLU A 92 2.63 -16.45 -1.28
CA GLU A 92 1.26 -16.03 -0.94
C GLU A 92 0.75 -16.75 0.31
N LEU A 93 1.00 -18.06 0.44
CA LEU A 93 0.68 -18.79 1.67
C LEU A 93 1.45 -18.27 2.88
N LEU A 94 2.73 -17.90 2.71
CA LEU A 94 3.52 -17.29 3.79
C LEU A 94 2.89 -15.94 4.20
N SER A 95 2.46 -15.12 3.24
CA SER A 95 1.78 -13.85 3.48
C SER A 95 0.46 -14.06 4.24
N VAL A 96 -0.38 -14.98 3.79
CA VAL A 96 -1.66 -15.30 4.46
C VAL A 96 -1.44 -15.77 5.91
N ILE A 97 -0.47 -16.65 6.15
CA ILE A 97 -0.12 -17.13 7.51
C ILE A 97 0.32 -15.94 8.37
N SER A 98 1.19 -15.07 7.86
CA SER A 98 1.66 -13.88 8.58
C SER A 98 0.50 -12.95 8.92
N VAL A 99 -0.40 -12.69 7.97
CA VAL A 99 -1.60 -11.87 8.18
C VAL A 99 -2.51 -12.46 9.25
N ILE A 100 -2.75 -13.76 9.25
CA ILE A 100 -3.60 -14.41 10.28
C ILE A 100 -2.98 -14.22 11.67
N VAL A 101 -1.68 -14.46 11.81
CA VAL A 101 -0.98 -14.27 13.09
C VAL A 101 -1.06 -12.81 13.56
N CYS A 102 -0.77 -11.87 12.65
CA CYS A 102 -0.84 -10.45 12.97
C CYS A 102 -2.27 -9.96 13.25
N LEU A 103 -3.27 -10.49 12.56
CA LEU A 103 -4.68 -10.18 12.80
C LEU A 103 -5.13 -10.65 14.19
N CYS A 104 -4.74 -11.86 14.61
CA CYS A 104 -5.00 -12.34 15.96
C CYS A 104 -4.35 -11.45 17.01
N ALA A 105 -3.07 -11.11 16.84
CA ALA A 105 -2.36 -10.19 17.74
C ALA A 105 -3.00 -8.80 17.76
N TYR A 106 -3.42 -8.29 16.60
CA TYR A 106 -4.11 -7.00 16.48
C TYR A 106 -5.48 -7.00 17.18
N MET A 107 -6.25 -8.08 17.09
CA MET A 107 -7.52 -8.21 17.81
C MET A 107 -7.32 -8.17 19.32
N VAL A 108 -6.33 -8.90 19.84
CA VAL A 108 -5.96 -8.85 21.27
C VAL A 108 -5.55 -7.44 21.66
N PHE A 109 -4.71 -6.77 20.86
CA PHE A 109 -4.32 -5.38 21.07
C PHE A 109 -5.52 -4.44 21.11
N THR A 110 -6.45 -4.56 20.17
CA THR A 110 -7.64 -3.71 20.08
C THR A 110 -8.56 -3.88 21.29
N LEU A 111 -8.70 -5.11 21.81
CA LEU A 111 -9.47 -5.39 23.02
C LEU A 111 -8.80 -4.84 24.28
N ALA A 112 -7.47 -4.92 24.36
CA ALA A 112 -6.70 -4.45 25.51
C ALA A 112 -6.57 -2.92 25.57
N PHE A 113 -6.40 -2.25 24.43
CA PHE A 113 -6.07 -0.82 24.34
C PHE A 113 -7.18 0.07 23.78
N GLY A 114 -8.30 -0.50 23.34
CA GLY A 114 -9.48 0.23 22.85
C GLY A 114 -10.33 0.81 23.97
N HIS A 115 -9.77 1.69 24.81
CA HIS A 115 -10.47 2.21 26.02
C HIS A 115 -11.62 3.17 25.67
N SER A 116 -11.50 3.95 24.60
CA SER A 116 -12.57 4.82 24.11
C SER A 116 -13.43 4.08 23.07
N PRO A 117 -14.77 4.21 23.11
CA PRO A 117 -15.66 3.59 22.11
C PRO A 117 -15.29 3.97 20.67
N LEU A 118 -15.02 5.24 20.40
CA LEU A 118 -14.63 5.73 19.09
C LEU A 118 -13.32 5.07 18.62
N LYS A 119 -12.28 5.07 19.46
CA LYS A 119 -10.99 4.46 19.16
C LYS A 119 -11.14 2.96 18.86
N LYS A 120 -11.95 2.25 19.66
CA LYS A 120 -12.21 0.83 19.47
C LYS A 120 -12.89 0.56 18.12
N HIS A 121 -13.91 1.34 17.76
CA HIS A 121 -14.58 1.18 16.46
C HIS A 121 -13.63 1.46 15.29
N LEU A 122 -12.81 2.52 15.36
CA LEU A 122 -11.81 2.81 14.33
C LEU A 122 -10.83 1.65 14.16
N LEU A 123 -10.23 1.15 15.25
CA LEU A 123 -9.31 0.02 15.21
C LEU A 123 -9.99 -1.25 14.65
N LEU A 124 -11.24 -1.54 15.00
CA LEU A 124 -11.95 -2.70 14.44
C LEU A 124 -12.17 -2.58 12.94
N ILE A 125 -12.54 -1.39 12.45
CA ILE A 125 -12.71 -1.14 11.02
C ILE A 125 -11.36 -1.25 10.29
N GLU A 126 -10.30 -0.70 10.88
CA GLU A 126 -8.94 -0.72 10.31
C GLU A 126 -8.32 -2.12 10.25
N ALA A 127 -8.88 -3.13 10.96
CA ALA A 127 -8.50 -4.53 10.78
C ALA A 127 -8.64 -5.02 9.32
N VAL A 128 -9.51 -4.38 8.54
CA VAL A 128 -9.67 -4.64 7.10
C VAL A 128 -8.38 -4.39 6.32
N TYR A 129 -7.54 -3.43 6.76
CA TYR A 129 -6.23 -3.22 6.14
C TYR A 129 -5.31 -4.44 6.25
N LEU A 130 -5.34 -5.17 7.36
CA LEU A 130 -4.57 -6.41 7.50
C LEU A 130 -5.04 -7.48 6.51
N ILE A 131 -6.36 -7.60 6.33
CA ILE A 131 -6.94 -8.51 5.33
C ILE A 131 -6.54 -8.08 3.91
N SER A 132 -6.49 -6.77 3.68
CA SER A 132 -6.07 -6.19 2.40
C SER A 132 -4.63 -6.54 2.05
N VAL A 133 -3.72 -6.66 3.04
CA VAL A 133 -2.33 -7.11 2.82
C VAL A 133 -2.28 -8.52 2.23
N ALA A 134 -3.06 -9.46 2.75
CA ALA A 134 -3.13 -10.83 2.21
C ALA A 134 -3.75 -10.88 0.81
N SER A 135 -4.48 -9.84 0.40
CA SER A 135 -5.11 -9.78 -0.93
C SER A 135 -4.23 -9.05 -1.96
N ASP A 136 -3.13 -8.43 -1.54
CA ASP A 136 -2.26 -7.66 -2.44
C ASP A 136 -1.22 -8.55 -3.13
N ILE A 137 -1.54 -8.98 -4.34
CA ILE A 137 -0.65 -9.72 -5.24
C ILE A 137 -0.02 -8.81 -6.31
N SER A 138 0.02 -7.49 -6.11
CA SER A 138 0.62 -6.54 -7.08
C SER A 138 2.07 -6.86 -7.38
N TRP A 139 2.80 -7.42 -6.42
CA TRP A 139 4.20 -7.84 -6.58
C TRP A 139 4.41 -8.87 -7.70
N LEU A 140 3.42 -9.75 -7.97
CA LEU A 140 3.46 -10.66 -9.11
C LEU A 140 3.52 -9.88 -10.43
N PHE A 141 2.64 -8.90 -10.60
CA PHE A 141 2.52 -8.11 -11.81
C PHE A 141 3.70 -7.13 -11.98
N GLN A 142 4.26 -6.63 -10.86
CA GLN A 142 5.51 -5.85 -10.88
C GLN A 142 6.68 -6.69 -11.37
N GLY A 143 6.86 -7.90 -10.85
CA GLY A 143 7.91 -8.82 -11.28
C GLY A 143 7.76 -9.30 -12.73
N LEU A 144 6.54 -9.31 -13.26
CA LEU A 144 6.25 -9.60 -14.67
C LEU A 144 6.30 -8.36 -15.58
N GLU A 145 6.60 -7.18 -15.04
CA GLU A 145 6.58 -5.89 -15.76
C GLU A 145 5.20 -5.51 -16.34
N GLU A 146 4.11 -6.07 -15.80
CA GLU A 146 2.73 -5.84 -16.21
C GLU A 146 2.10 -4.63 -15.48
N PHE A 147 2.83 -3.51 -15.46
CA PHE A 147 2.45 -2.29 -14.72
C PHE A 147 1.09 -1.71 -15.13
N GLY A 148 0.68 -1.89 -16.38
CA GLY A 148 -0.59 -1.35 -16.87
C GLY A 148 -1.81 -1.85 -16.09
N LYS A 149 -1.78 -3.10 -15.60
CA LYS A 149 -2.88 -3.69 -14.81
C LYS A 149 -2.95 -3.08 -13.42
N ILE A 150 -1.79 -2.88 -12.78
CA ILE A 150 -1.68 -2.25 -11.46
C ILE A 150 -2.14 -0.80 -11.54
N VAL A 151 -1.60 -0.04 -12.50
CA VAL A 151 -1.92 1.38 -12.65
C VAL A 151 -3.39 1.58 -13.01
N GLY A 152 -3.92 0.80 -13.96
CA GLY A 152 -5.33 0.88 -14.35
C GLY A 152 -6.27 0.64 -13.16
N ARG A 153 -6.02 -0.41 -12.37
CA ARG A 153 -6.73 -0.67 -11.13
C ARG A 153 -6.64 0.51 -10.16
N ASN A 154 -5.42 0.97 -9.89
CA ASN A 154 -5.19 2.03 -8.91
C ASN A 154 -5.87 3.34 -9.31
N VAL A 155 -5.86 3.69 -10.59
CA VAL A 155 -6.57 4.88 -11.11
C VAL A 155 -8.08 4.76 -10.88
N ILE A 156 -8.67 3.62 -11.23
CA ILE A 156 -10.11 3.38 -11.08
C ILE A 156 -10.51 3.51 -9.61
N PHE A 157 -9.86 2.78 -8.72
CA PHE A 157 -10.20 2.82 -7.29
C PHE A 157 -9.90 4.17 -6.64
N LYS A 158 -8.92 4.91 -7.13
CA LYS A 158 -8.64 6.27 -6.65
C LYS A 158 -9.73 7.25 -7.03
N ILE A 159 -10.27 7.15 -8.26
CA ILE A 159 -11.42 7.95 -8.69
C ILE A 159 -12.66 7.59 -7.87
N ILE A 160 -12.92 6.30 -7.65
CA ILE A 160 -14.03 5.82 -6.81
C ILE A 160 -13.88 6.36 -5.38
N ASN A 161 -12.65 6.34 -4.82
CA ASN A 161 -12.39 6.85 -3.47
C ASN A 161 -12.65 8.36 -3.38
N ILE A 162 -12.22 9.15 -4.36
CA ILE A 162 -12.53 10.59 -4.41
C ILE A 162 -14.04 10.79 -4.46
N ALA A 163 -14.76 10.10 -5.35
CA ALA A 163 -16.20 10.21 -5.45
C ALA A 163 -16.91 9.80 -4.13
N PHE A 164 -16.46 8.69 -3.52
CA PHE A 164 -16.96 8.23 -2.23
C PHE A 164 -16.82 9.30 -1.15
N ILE A 165 -15.65 9.93 -1.02
CA ILE A 165 -15.39 10.97 -0.03
C ILE A 165 -16.41 12.11 -0.17
N PHE A 166 -16.62 12.61 -1.38
CA PHE A 166 -17.55 13.75 -1.60
C PHE A 166 -19.04 13.39 -1.46
N ILE A 167 -19.41 12.14 -1.73
CA ILE A 167 -20.80 11.69 -1.68
C ILE A 167 -21.18 11.26 -0.26
N ALA A 168 -20.33 10.47 0.41
CA ALA A 168 -20.68 9.80 1.65
C ALA A 168 -20.22 10.51 2.92
N VAL A 169 -19.21 11.39 2.85
CA VAL A 169 -18.62 12.06 4.02
C VAL A 169 -19.03 13.52 4.03
N ARG A 170 -20.05 13.88 4.80
CA ARG A 170 -20.64 15.24 4.79
C ARG A 170 -20.63 15.94 6.15
N SER A 171 -20.39 15.19 7.22
CA SER A 171 -20.41 15.68 8.60
C SER A 171 -19.30 15.05 9.44
N GLU A 172 -19.04 15.60 10.61
CA GLU A 172 -18.07 15.04 11.56
C GLU A 172 -18.43 13.63 12.04
N SER A 173 -19.74 13.34 12.14
CA SER A 173 -20.24 12.01 12.51
C SER A 173 -19.91 10.92 11.50
N ASP A 174 -19.55 11.29 10.27
CA ASP A 174 -19.27 10.35 9.18
C ASP A 174 -17.82 9.82 9.20
N LEU A 175 -17.06 10.10 10.28
CA LEU A 175 -15.68 9.61 10.43
C LEU A 175 -15.59 8.08 10.26
N LEU A 176 -16.48 7.31 10.90
CA LEU A 176 -16.48 5.85 10.78
C LEU A 176 -16.82 5.39 9.37
N ILE A 177 -17.74 6.09 8.69
CA ILE A 177 -18.10 5.83 7.29
C ILE A 177 -16.88 6.10 6.40
N TYR A 178 -16.18 7.21 6.63
CA TYR A 178 -14.96 7.56 5.90
C TYR A 178 -13.91 6.47 6.02
N VAL A 179 -13.58 6.05 7.25
CA VAL A 179 -12.54 5.04 7.51
C VAL A 179 -12.95 3.69 6.93
N ALA A 180 -14.21 3.27 7.12
CA ALA A 180 -14.72 2.03 6.55
C ALA A 180 -14.64 2.01 5.03
N GLY A 181 -15.04 3.11 4.38
CA GLY A 181 -15.00 3.21 2.92
C GLY A 181 -13.59 3.15 2.37
N VAL A 182 -12.64 3.86 2.98
CA VAL A 182 -11.23 3.83 2.54
C VAL A 182 -10.65 2.42 2.70
N CYS A 183 -10.85 1.76 3.84
CA CYS A 183 -10.39 0.39 4.09
C CYS A 183 -10.99 -0.62 3.10
N LEU A 184 -12.30 -0.55 2.87
CA LEU A 184 -13.00 -1.46 1.95
C LEU A 184 -12.59 -1.23 0.49
N LEU A 185 -12.45 0.02 0.07
CA LEU A 185 -11.99 0.34 -1.29
C LEU A 185 -10.58 -0.17 -1.56
N GLU A 186 -9.68 -0.10 -0.56
CA GLU A 186 -8.35 -0.67 -0.68
C GLU A 186 -8.39 -2.20 -0.76
N LEU A 187 -9.20 -2.85 0.07
CA LEU A 187 -9.41 -4.29 0.00
C LEU A 187 -9.96 -4.71 -1.37
N PHE A 188 -11.00 -4.05 -1.87
CA PHE A 188 -11.58 -4.36 -3.17
C PHE A 188 -10.61 -4.08 -4.33
N ALA A 189 -9.80 -3.04 -4.23
CA ALA A 189 -8.72 -2.79 -5.18
C ALA A 189 -7.75 -3.97 -5.23
N ASN A 190 -7.32 -4.47 -4.07
CA ASN A 190 -6.39 -5.59 -3.99
C ASN A 190 -7.04 -6.91 -4.44
N ILE A 191 -8.31 -7.16 -4.11
CA ILE A 191 -9.03 -8.34 -4.61
C ILE A 191 -9.22 -8.27 -6.14
N SER A 192 -9.44 -7.10 -6.71
CA SER A 192 -9.74 -6.96 -8.14
C SER A 192 -8.61 -7.46 -9.05
N ILE A 193 -7.36 -7.40 -8.61
CA ILE A 193 -6.22 -7.84 -9.42
C ILE A 193 -6.16 -9.38 -9.55
N TRP A 194 -6.82 -10.12 -8.66
CA TRP A 194 -6.92 -11.57 -8.70
C TRP A 194 -7.64 -12.09 -9.95
N PHE A 195 -8.52 -11.28 -10.56
CA PHE A 195 -9.18 -11.64 -11.82
C PHE A 195 -8.20 -11.88 -12.97
N TYR A 196 -7.02 -11.26 -12.91
CA TYR A 196 -5.97 -11.46 -13.91
C TYR A 196 -5.03 -12.64 -13.59
N LEU A 197 -5.06 -13.16 -12.36
CA LEU A 197 -4.15 -14.19 -11.88
C LEU A 197 -4.11 -15.45 -12.78
N PRO A 198 -5.24 -16.02 -13.27
CA PRO A 198 -5.23 -17.26 -14.05
C PRO A 198 -4.45 -17.17 -15.37
N GLN A 199 -4.22 -15.95 -15.87
CA GLN A 199 -3.43 -15.73 -17.08
C GLN A 199 -1.94 -16.02 -16.87
N TYR A 200 -1.45 -15.88 -15.62
CA TYR A 200 -0.03 -15.90 -15.27
C TYR A 200 0.39 -17.07 -14.40
N VAL A 201 -0.54 -17.58 -13.60
CA VAL A 201 -0.28 -18.60 -12.57
C VAL A 201 -1.35 -19.67 -12.66
N ASP A 202 -0.93 -20.93 -12.59
CA ASP A 202 -1.81 -22.09 -12.59
C ASP A 202 -2.30 -22.43 -11.16
N ARG A 203 -3.21 -23.39 -11.04
CA ARG A 203 -3.68 -23.86 -9.73
C ARG A 203 -2.57 -24.52 -8.95
N PRO A 204 -2.48 -24.29 -7.62
CA PRO A 204 -1.39 -24.85 -6.82
C PRO A 204 -1.56 -26.36 -6.60
N LYS A 205 -0.42 -27.05 -6.53
CA LYS A 205 -0.35 -28.40 -5.98
C LYS A 205 -0.01 -28.31 -4.51
N LEU A 206 -0.99 -28.18 -3.64
CA LEU A 206 -0.83 -27.85 -2.22
C LEU A 206 0.18 -28.75 -1.48
N LYS A 207 0.28 -30.03 -1.85
CA LYS A 207 1.22 -31.00 -1.20
C LYS A 207 2.70 -30.71 -1.50
N GLU A 208 3.00 -29.97 -2.56
CA GLU A 208 4.37 -29.67 -2.98
C GLU A 208 4.88 -28.31 -2.48
N LEU A 209 4.02 -27.51 -1.82
CA LEU A 209 4.34 -26.17 -1.38
C LEU A 209 5.10 -26.17 -0.06
N LYS A 210 6.15 -25.33 0.00
CA LYS A 210 7.01 -25.14 1.17
C LYS A 210 7.11 -23.64 1.53
N PRO A 211 6.04 -23.01 2.06
CA PRO A 211 6.01 -21.56 2.27
C PRO A 211 7.14 -21.06 3.19
N PHE A 212 7.49 -21.80 4.23
CA PHE A 212 8.54 -21.40 5.16
C PHE A 212 9.97 -21.43 4.57
N SER A 213 10.18 -22.05 3.40
CA SER A 213 11.48 -22.00 2.71
C SER A 213 11.88 -20.58 2.31
N HIS A 214 10.89 -19.69 2.11
CA HIS A 214 11.08 -18.30 1.74
C HIS A 214 11.26 -17.36 2.94
N LEU A 215 10.97 -17.81 4.17
CA LEU A 215 10.91 -16.97 5.36
C LEU A 215 12.22 -16.20 5.62
N ARG A 216 13.38 -16.87 5.55
CA ARG A 216 14.67 -16.24 5.81
C ARG A 216 14.98 -15.11 4.82
N ALA A 217 14.73 -15.36 3.54
CA ALA A 217 14.99 -14.38 2.49
C ALA A 217 14.02 -13.19 2.57
N THR A 218 12.76 -13.46 2.91
CA THR A 218 11.73 -12.43 3.12
C THR A 218 12.09 -11.54 4.31
N LEU A 219 12.52 -12.13 5.44
CA LEU A 219 12.97 -11.37 6.62
C LEU A 219 14.16 -10.46 6.32
N THR A 220 15.08 -10.85 5.45
CA THR A 220 16.21 -10.00 5.05
C THR A 220 15.73 -8.73 4.35
N LEU A 221 14.70 -8.83 3.50
CA LEU A 221 14.12 -7.69 2.80
C LEU A 221 13.07 -6.92 3.64
N PHE A 222 12.70 -7.47 4.79
CA PHE A 222 11.81 -6.81 5.75
C PHE A 222 12.50 -5.71 6.55
N VAL A 223 13.80 -5.85 6.85
CA VAL A 223 14.57 -4.90 7.69
C VAL A 223 14.44 -3.44 7.22
N PRO A 224 14.62 -3.10 5.93
CA PRO A 224 14.42 -1.73 5.46
C PRO A 224 12.98 -1.22 5.65
N THR A 225 11.99 -2.11 5.55
CA THR A 225 10.57 -1.76 5.74
C THR A 225 10.29 -1.36 7.19
N ILE A 226 10.94 -2.01 8.15
CA ILE A 226 10.84 -1.63 9.58
C ILE A 226 11.25 -0.17 9.77
N ALA A 227 12.43 0.21 9.25
CA ALA A 227 12.96 1.56 9.41
C ALA A 227 12.02 2.62 8.80
N THR A 228 11.49 2.36 7.60
CA THR A 228 10.57 3.30 6.92
C THR A 228 9.23 3.42 7.64
N THR A 229 8.67 2.31 8.13
CA THR A 229 7.39 2.34 8.85
C THR A 229 7.52 3.03 10.20
N ILE A 230 8.58 2.73 10.96
CA ILE A 230 8.85 3.44 12.22
C ILE A 230 8.97 4.93 11.95
N TYR A 231 9.78 5.33 10.99
CA TYR A 231 9.97 6.75 10.63
C TYR A 231 8.66 7.46 10.28
N THR A 232 7.72 6.79 9.63
CA THR A 232 6.47 7.42 9.17
C THR A 232 5.30 7.37 10.15
N ALA A 233 5.33 6.42 11.09
CA ALA A 233 4.22 6.18 12.02
C ALA A 233 4.52 6.63 13.46
N LEU A 234 5.81 6.64 13.86
CA LEU A 234 6.20 6.89 15.24
C LEU A 234 5.82 8.29 15.71
N ASP A 235 6.03 9.31 14.87
CA ASP A 235 5.72 10.70 15.21
C ASP A 235 4.27 10.88 15.65
N LYS A 236 3.32 10.28 14.92
CA LYS A 236 1.89 10.36 15.18
C LYS A 236 1.51 9.64 16.49
N THR A 237 2.13 8.46 16.68
CA THR A 237 1.90 7.67 17.88
C THR A 237 2.45 8.39 19.12
N MET A 238 3.67 8.92 19.03
CA MET A 238 4.30 9.66 20.14
C MET A 238 3.55 10.96 20.43
N LEU A 239 3.21 11.73 19.39
CA LEU A 239 2.50 13.00 19.57
C LEU A 239 1.20 12.81 20.37
N ASN A 240 0.37 11.85 19.99
CA ASN A 240 -0.86 11.58 20.73
C ASN A 240 -0.60 11.05 22.13
N ASN A 241 0.40 10.20 22.34
CA ASN A 241 0.69 9.64 23.66
C ASN A 241 1.27 10.68 24.62
N ILE A 242 1.98 11.69 24.11
CA ILE A 242 2.58 12.77 24.92
C ILE A 242 1.55 13.86 25.20
N THR A 243 0.82 14.30 24.16
CA THR A 243 -0.12 15.44 24.30
C THR A 243 -1.50 15.04 24.77
N GLY A 244 -1.90 13.78 24.56
CA GLY A 244 -3.27 13.29 24.78
C GLY A 244 -4.31 13.91 23.82
N SER A 245 -3.86 14.65 22.80
CA SER A 245 -4.70 15.47 21.92
C SER A 245 -4.82 14.89 20.52
N MET A 246 -6.03 14.53 20.13
CA MET A 246 -6.32 14.14 18.74
C MET A 246 -6.23 15.34 17.80
N THR A 247 -6.58 16.54 18.26
CA THR A 247 -6.50 17.79 17.48
C THR A 247 -5.09 18.08 17.04
N GLU A 248 -4.10 17.97 17.93
CA GLU A 248 -2.68 18.14 17.61
C GLU A 248 -2.21 17.15 16.54
N ASN A 249 -2.66 15.91 16.67
CA ASN A 249 -2.34 14.87 15.68
C ASN A 249 -2.98 15.17 14.33
N GLY A 250 -4.17 15.77 14.31
CA GLY A 250 -4.84 16.25 13.10
C GLY A 250 -4.08 17.38 12.40
N TYR A 251 -3.59 18.36 13.15
CA TYR A 251 -2.76 19.43 12.60
C TYR A 251 -1.45 18.90 12.05
N TYR A 252 -0.80 18.02 12.79
CA TYR A 252 0.43 17.36 12.34
C TYR A 252 0.23 16.58 11.04
N GLU A 253 -0.88 15.80 10.92
CA GLU A 253 -1.20 15.04 9.73
C GLU A 253 -1.35 15.93 8.49
N GLN A 254 -2.02 17.08 8.62
CA GLN A 254 -2.19 18.02 7.51
C GLN A 254 -0.87 18.67 7.12
N ALA A 255 -0.07 19.12 8.09
CA ALA A 255 1.26 19.65 7.83
C ALA A 255 2.17 18.63 7.13
N ASN A 256 2.15 17.38 7.61
CA ASN A 256 2.92 16.27 7.01
C ASN A 256 2.48 15.97 5.57
N LYS A 257 1.14 16.03 5.27
CA LYS A 257 0.64 15.89 3.89
C LYS A 257 1.20 16.97 2.97
N ILE A 258 1.19 18.22 3.40
CA ILE A 258 1.73 19.36 2.62
C ILE A 258 3.24 19.15 2.38
N SER A 259 3.99 18.80 3.42
CA SER A 259 5.43 18.54 3.33
C SER A 259 5.75 17.39 2.36
N LYS A 260 4.99 16.30 2.42
CA LYS A 260 5.15 15.17 1.51
C LYS A 260 4.81 15.52 0.06
N MET A 261 3.83 16.40 -0.18
CA MET A 261 3.53 16.88 -1.54
C MET A 261 4.71 17.66 -2.13
N VAL A 262 5.31 18.57 -1.35
CA VAL A 262 6.49 19.32 -1.79
C VAL A 262 7.67 18.39 -2.06
N LEU A 263 7.93 17.46 -1.14
CA LEU A 263 8.99 16.47 -1.31
C LEU A 263 8.78 15.62 -2.58
N MET A 264 7.55 15.22 -2.86
CA MET A 264 7.23 14.40 -4.04
C MET A 264 7.46 15.17 -5.35
N LEU A 265 7.18 16.49 -5.37
CA LEU A 265 7.52 17.33 -6.51
C LEU A 265 9.05 17.37 -6.74
N VAL A 266 9.83 17.57 -5.69
CA VAL A 266 11.29 17.60 -5.76
C VAL A 266 11.86 16.25 -6.21
N THR A 267 11.39 15.15 -5.63
CA THR A 267 11.86 13.80 -6.00
C THR A 267 11.46 13.41 -7.42
N SER A 268 10.30 13.83 -7.91
CA SER A 268 9.89 13.58 -9.30
C SER A 268 10.80 14.29 -10.31
N LEU A 269 11.24 15.52 -10.01
CA LEU A 269 12.22 16.25 -10.82
C LEU A 269 13.60 15.53 -10.78
N GLY A 270 14.01 15.05 -9.61
CA GLY A 270 15.25 14.29 -9.45
C GLY A 270 15.31 13.02 -10.31
N THR A 271 14.22 12.25 -10.36
CA THR A 271 14.17 11.02 -11.18
C THR A 271 14.25 11.31 -12.68
N VAL A 272 13.66 12.40 -13.16
CA VAL A 272 13.77 12.84 -14.56
C VAL A 272 15.21 13.27 -14.88
N THR A 273 15.85 14.04 -14.00
CA THR A 273 17.22 14.54 -14.21
C THR A 273 18.23 13.38 -14.24
N VAL A 274 18.13 12.43 -13.31
CA VAL A 274 19.03 11.26 -13.27
C VAL A 274 18.84 10.39 -14.52
N SER A 275 17.63 10.18 -14.97
CA SER A 275 17.37 9.45 -16.23
C SER A 275 17.98 10.16 -17.44
N TYR A 276 17.96 11.50 -17.47
CA TYR A 276 18.54 12.27 -18.57
C TYR A 276 20.08 12.23 -18.56
N THR A 277 20.70 12.32 -17.39
CA THR A 277 22.18 12.25 -17.27
C THR A 277 22.71 10.86 -17.63
N HIS A 278 22.03 9.77 -17.27
CA HIS A 278 22.45 8.43 -17.66
C HIS A 278 22.25 8.13 -19.17
N LEU A 279 21.34 8.82 -19.84
CA LEU A 279 21.13 8.69 -21.29
C LEU A 279 22.09 9.56 -22.10
N THR A 280 22.64 10.63 -21.51
CA THR A 280 23.52 11.61 -22.21
C THR A 280 24.99 11.47 -21.88
N LEU A 281 25.37 10.69 -20.87
CA LEU A 281 26.78 10.36 -20.63
C LEU A 281 27.24 9.33 -21.65
N PRO A 282 28.26 9.63 -22.49
CA PRO A 282 28.87 8.63 -23.36
C PRO A 282 29.48 7.54 -22.47
N THR A 283 29.07 6.30 -22.71
CA THR A 283 29.73 5.12 -22.17
C THR A 283 31.14 5.06 -22.78
N ASN A 284 32.14 5.58 -22.09
CA ASN A 284 33.55 5.29 -22.37
C ASN A 284 33.90 3.91 -21.80
#